data_e0a8f85b311ceaa0f46df9ad43714682
#
_entry.id   e0a8f85b311ceaa0f46df9ad43714682
#
_cell.length_a   1.000
_cell.length_b   1.000
_cell.length_c   1.000
_cell.angle_alpha   90.00
_cell.angle_beta   90.00
_cell.angle_gamma   90.00
#
_symmetry.space_group_name_H-M   'P 1'
#
loop_
_entity.id
_entity.type
_entity.pdbx_description
1 polymer ?
#
loop_
_entity_poly.entity_id
_entity_poly.type
_entity_poly.pdbx_seq_one_letter_code
_entity_poly.pdbx_strand_id
1 'polypeptide(L)'
;HNGGDFASRYAVETLVKTVEADTNFNPIKIIRNAIETANRKLLKKAGERKELKGMGTTVVAATVVGHYAYVANVGDSRLYIAGQKMDQVTRDHSLVGEMIRMGELSKEEARTHPDRNIITRALGTAGDVAIDFFDVKLEKDSRIVLCSDGLYGMVSDEEMYEVLRECGDGSDPSVALMEKANENGGKDNIAVIVVEPFIEEVREC
;
A
#
# COMPACT_ATOMS: atom_id res chain seq x y z
N HIS A 1 8.70 -14.49 4.88
CA HIS A 1 10.08 -14.52 4.40
C HIS A 1 11.03 -14.03 5.49
N ASN A 2 12.29 -14.56 5.50
CA ASN A 2 13.31 -14.12 6.45
C ASN A 2 13.55 -12.61 6.35
N GLY A 3 13.44 -11.89 7.50
CA GLY A 3 13.75 -10.46 7.57
C GLY A 3 12.69 -9.51 7.02
N GLY A 4 11.45 -9.93 6.83
CA GLY A 4 10.37 -9.06 6.32
C GLY A 4 10.07 -7.86 7.21
N ASP A 5 10.07 -8.03 8.52
CA ASP A 5 9.91 -6.96 9.51
C ASP A 5 11.04 -5.92 9.45
N PHE A 6 12.28 -6.40 9.30
CA PHE A 6 13.43 -5.52 9.08
C PHE A 6 13.31 -4.79 7.75
N ALA A 7 12.97 -5.52 6.66
CA ALA A 7 12.91 -4.95 5.32
C ALA A 7 11.84 -3.85 5.22
N SER A 8 10.63 -4.08 5.74
CA SER A 8 9.54 -3.11 5.70
C SER A 8 9.86 -1.85 6.50
N ARG A 9 10.34 -2.01 7.74
CA ARG A 9 10.75 -0.87 8.59
C ARG A 9 11.88 -0.06 7.95
N TYR A 10 12.93 -0.74 7.48
CA TYR A 10 14.08 -0.07 6.87
C TYR A 10 13.73 0.63 5.56
N ALA A 11 12.79 0.06 4.78
CA ALA A 11 12.25 0.71 3.59
C ALA A 11 11.53 2.01 3.93
N VAL A 12 10.57 1.97 4.89
CA VAL A 12 9.80 3.15 5.31
C VAL A 12 10.73 4.24 5.85
N GLU A 13 11.66 3.92 6.75
CA GLU A 13 12.61 4.89 7.28
C GLU A 13 13.49 5.54 6.18
N THR A 14 13.87 4.73 5.19
CA THR A 14 14.66 5.23 4.06
C THR A 14 13.84 6.12 3.14
N LEU A 15 12.59 5.72 2.85
CA LEU A 15 11.64 6.50 2.05
C LEU A 15 11.42 7.88 2.68
N VAL A 16 11.03 7.91 3.96
CA VAL A 16 10.76 9.17 4.68
C VAL A 16 11.98 10.09 4.63
N LYS A 17 13.18 9.61 5.05
CA LYS A 17 14.42 10.40 5.03
C LYS A 17 14.78 10.91 3.62
N THR A 18 14.49 10.11 2.58
CA THR A 18 14.82 10.52 1.21
C THR A 18 13.86 11.58 0.71
N VAL A 19 12.56 11.44 1.00
CA VAL A 19 11.55 12.43 0.66
C VAL A 19 11.80 13.76 1.39
N GLU A 20 12.09 13.73 2.70
CA GLU A 20 12.38 14.92 3.50
C GLU A 20 13.62 15.70 3.01
N ALA A 21 14.61 15.00 2.47
CA ALA A 21 15.83 15.60 1.95
C ALA A 21 15.73 16.02 0.47
N ASP A 22 14.67 15.62 -0.25
CA ASP A 22 14.52 15.93 -1.66
C ASP A 22 13.98 17.34 -1.87
N THR A 23 14.68 18.13 -2.69
CA THR A 23 14.29 19.51 -3.01
C THR A 23 13.54 19.64 -4.33
N ASN A 24 13.17 18.53 -4.96
CA ASN A 24 12.43 18.52 -6.21
C ASN A 24 10.97 18.92 -5.96
N PHE A 25 10.32 19.53 -6.96
CA PHE A 25 8.91 19.89 -6.90
C PHE A 25 7.99 18.89 -7.61
N ASN A 26 8.54 17.89 -8.28
CA ASN A 26 7.75 16.88 -8.99
C ASN A 26 7.51 15.68 -8.08
N PRO A 27 6.26 15.42 -7.65
CA PRO A 27 5.95 14.36 -6.70
C PRO A 27 6.34 12.96 -7.20
N ILE A 28 6.18 12.68 -8.50
CA ILE A 28 6.54 11.40 -9.10
C ILE A 28 8.06 11.19 -9.04
N LYS A 29 8.85 12.23 -9.31
CA LYS A 29 10.31 12.13 -9.23
C LYS A 29 10.79 11.92 -7.80
N ILE A 30 10.19 12.61 -6.83
CA ILE A 30 10.51 12.46 -5.40
C ILE A 30 10.24 11.03 -4.95
N ILE A 31 9.03 10.50 -5.19
CA ILE A 31 8.64 9.15 -4.78
C ILE A 31 9.51 8.10 -5.49
N ARG A 32 9.77 8.26 -6.80
CA ARG A 32 10.65 7.35 -7.55
C ARG A 32 12.04 7.29 -6.93
N ASN A 33 12.67 8.45 -6.70
CA ASN A 33 13.99 8.52 -6.09
C ASN A 33 14.03 7.85 -4.71
N ALA A 34 13.00 8.05 -3.91
CA ALA A 34 12.89 7.46 -2.58
C ALA A 34 12.78 5.92 -2.65
N ILE A 35 11.92 5.38 -3.53
CA ILE A 35 11.74 3.93 -3.70
C ILE A 35 13.01 3.28 -4.26
N GLU A 36 13.65 3.85 -5.29
CA GLU A 36 14.90 3.34 -5.85
C GLU A 36 16.04 3.39 -4.82
N THR A 37 16.09 4.43 -3.97
CA THR A 37 17.07 4.53 -2.90
C THR A 37 16.83 3.48 -1.82
N ALA A 38 15.58 3.23 -1.45
CA ALA A 38 15.23 2.15 -0.51
C ALA A 38 15.61 0.78 -1.08
N ASN A 39 15.32 0.52 -2.36
CA ASN A 39 15.69 -0.74 -3.02
C ASN A 39 17.21 -0.99 -2.98
N ARG A 40 18.02 0.00 -3.40
CA ARG A 40 19.49 -0.12 -3.35
C ARG A 40 20.02 -0.37 -1.96
N LYS A 41 19.48 0.32 -0.93
CA LYS A 41 19.90 0.15 0.47
C LYS A 41 19.51 -1.21 1.04
N LEU A 42 18.31 -1.72 0.70
CA LEU A 42 17.88 -3.07 1.09
C LEU A 42 18.79 -4.13 0.50
N LEU A 43 19.09 -4.06 -0.81
CA LEU A 43 20.01 -4.98 -1.49
C LEU A 43 21.40 -4.98 -0.84
N LYS A 44 21.92 -3.79 -0.52
CA LYS A 44 23.20 -3.68 0.18
C LYS A 44 23.15 -4.39 1.52
N LYS A 45 22.09 -4.17 2.33
CA LYS A 45 21.92 -4.82 3.63
C LYS A 45 21.77 -6.33 3.53
N ALA A 46 21.04 -6.83 2.53
CA ALA A 46 20.92 -8.27 2.24
C ALA A 46 22.27 -8.92 1.90
N GLY A 47 23.17 -8.17 1.23
CA GLY A 47 24.51 -8.63 0.92
C GLY A 47 25.49 -8.61 2.10
N GLU A 48 25.27 -7.72 3.08
CA GLU A 48 26.13 -7.57 4.28
C GLU A 48 25.86 -8.64 5.36
N ARG A 49 24.65 -9.22 5.39
CA ARG A 49 24.21 -10.13 6.46
C ARG A 49 23.55 -11.40 5.88
N LYS A 50 24.09 -12.55 6.24
CA LYS A 50 23.57 -13.85 5.74
C LYS A 50 22.12 -14.10 6.13
N GLU A 51 21.72 -13.70 7.34
CA GLU A 51 20.35 -13.82 7.87
C GLU A 51 19.33 -12.96 7.12
N LEU A 52 19.77 -11.93 6.39
CA LEU A 52 18.92 -11.05 5.58
C LEU A 52 18.95 -11.39 4.09
N LYS A 53 19.63 -12.46 3.71
CA LYS A 53 19.73 -12.88 2.31
C LYS A 53 18.36 -13.19 1.74
N GLY A 54 18.02 -12.52 0.64
CA GLY A 54 16.72 -12.68 -0.03
C GLY A 54 15.57 -11.96 0.65
N MET A 55 15.83 -11.08 1.64
CA MET A 55 14.79 -10.24 2.20
C MET A 55 14.20 -9.32 1.13
N GLY A 56 12.91 -9.07 1.25
CA GLY A 56 12.18 -8.13 0.39
C GLY A 56 10.97 -7.58 1.09
N THR A 57 10.42 -6.52 0.53
CA THR A 57 9.16 -5.94 1.01
C THR A 57 8.40 -5.29 -0.14
N THR A 58 7.09 -5.23 -0.02
CA THR A 58 6.24 -4.41 -0.87
C THR A 58 6.33 -2.95 -0.45
N VAL A 59 5.89 -2.04 -1.32
CA VAL A 59 5.66 -0.64 -0.98
C VAL A 59 4.47 -0.10 -1.78
N VAL A 60 3.58 0.57 -1.09
CA VAL A 60 2.60 1.48 -1.67
C VAL A 60 2.79 2.84 -1.02
N ALA A 61 2.90 3.88 -1.82
CA ALA A 61 3.13 5.24 -1.36
C ALA A 61 2.25 6.21 -2.13
N ALA A 62 1.80 7.26 -1.46
CA ALA A 62 1.00 8.31 -2.08
C ALA A 62 1.43 9.68 -1.56
N THR A 63 1.28 10.69 -2.42
CA THR A 63 1.34 12.10 -2.04
C THR A 63 0.15 12.82 -2.63
N VAL A 64 -0.38 13.78 -1.88
CA VAL A 64 -1.51 14.61 -2.32
C VAL A 64 -0.99 16.00 -2.66
N VAL A 65 -1.31 16.45 -3.87
CA VAL A 65 -0.99 17.81 -4.34
C VAL A 65 -2.25 18.40 -4.93
N GLY A 66 -2.81 19.42 -4.29
CA GLY A 66 -4.11 19.97 -4.65
C GLY A 66 -5.20 18.89 -4.58
N HIS A 67 -5.90 18.69 -5.69
CA HIS A 67 -6.96 17.68 -5.80
C HIS A 67 -6.49 16.35 -6.45
N TYR A 68 -5.21 16.05 -6.44
CA TYR A 68 -4.69 14.81 -7.02
C TYR A 68 -3.85 14.03 -6.02
N ALA A 69 -4.08 12.72 -5.98
CA ALA A 69 -3.17 11.76 -5.35
C ALA A 69 -2.24 11.16 -6.42
N TYR A 70 -0.94 11.24 -6.19
CA TYR A 70 0.08 10.56 -6.99
C TYR A 70 0.54 9.33 -6.23
N VAL A 71 0.36 8.17 -6.82
CA VAL A 71 0.52 6.86 -6.18
C VAL A 71 1.65 6.10 -6.86
N ALA A 72 2.49 5.46 -6.06
CA ALA A 72 3.51 4.52 -6.52
C ALA A 72 3.31 3.16 -5.86
N ASN A 73 3.44 2.09 -6.63
CA ASN A 73 3.28 0.73 -6.15
C ASN A 73 4.39 -0.22 -6.62
N VAL A 74 4.89 -1.04 -5.68
CA VAL A 74 5.72 -2.22 -5.93
C VAL A 74 5.25 -3.33 -5.00
N GLY A 75 4.66 -4.38 -5.56
CA GLY A 75 4.11 -5.50 -4.81
C GLY A 75 2.60 -5.55 -4.86
N ASP A 76 2.00 -6.20 -3.90
CA ASP A 76 0.57 -6.45 -3.77
C ASP A 76 -0.12 -5.67 -2.63
N SER A 77 0.61 -4.83 -1.91
CA SER A 77 -0.03 -3.83 -1.06
C SER A 77 -0.84 -2.87 -1.91
N ARG A 78 -2.01 -2.47 -1.41
CA ARG A 78 -3.00 -1.76 -2.21
C ARG A 78 -3.25 -0.34 -1.73
N LEU A 79 -3.65 0.52 -2.66
CA LEU A 79 -4.27 1.80 -2.39
C LEU A 79 -5.66 1.82 -3.02
N TYR A 80 -6.62 2.26 -2.22
CA TYR A 80 -8.01 2.48 -2.62
C TYR A 80 -8.40 3.94 -2.44
N ILE A 81 -9.36 4.37 -3.24
CA ILE A 81 -10.12 5.61 -3.02
C ILE A 81 -11.54 5.22 -2.63
N ALA A 82 -11.96 5.61 -1.44
CA ALA A 82 -13.33 5.51 -0.98
C ALA A 82 -14.02 6.87 -1.20
N GLY A 83 -14.93 6.90 -2.15
CA GLY A 83 -15.78 8.04 -2.48
C GLY A 83 -17.24 7.59 -2.50
N GLN A 84 -17.88 7.54 -3.67
CA GLN A 84 -19.20 6.95 -3.84
C GLN A 84 -19.17 5.40 -3.77
N LYS A 85 -18.00 4.81 -3.98
CA LYS A 85 -17.69 3.38 -3.86
C LYS A 85 -16.22 3.21 -3.50
N MET A 86 -15.81 1.96 -3.23
CA MET A 86 -14.42 1.60 -3.00
C MET A 86 -13.74 1.24 -4.33
N ASP A 87 -12.81 2.07 -4.79
CA ASP A 87 -12.08 1.84 -6.04
C ASP A 87 -10.61 1.52 -5.76
N GLN A 88 -10.15 0.32 -6.14
CA GLN A 88 -8.74 -0.02 -6.09
C GLN A 88 -7.98 0.71 -7.20
N VAL A 89 -7.01 1.54 -6.82
CA VAL A 89 -6.17 2.33 -7.73
C VAL A 89 -4.95 1.53 -8.19
N THR A 90 -4.30 0.85 -7.26
CA THR A 90 -3.11 0.04 -7.54
C THR A 90 -3.45 -1.26 -8.24
N ARG A 91 -2.44 -1.84 -8.89
CA ARG A 91 -2.52 -3.18 -9.48
C ARG A 91 -1.57 -4.09 -8.76
N ASP A 92 -2.05 -5.25 -8.33
CA ASP A 92 -1.23 -6.21 -7.60
C ASP A 92 -0.15 -6.80 -8.52
N HIS A 93 1.09 -6.75 -8.06
CA HIS A 93 2.20 -7.48 -8.66
C HIS A 93 2.26 -8.87 -8.01
N SER A 94 1.27 -9.71 -8.32
CA SER A 94 1.13 -11.08 -7.85
C SER A 94 0.76 -12.02 -8.99
N LEU A 95 1.01 -13.31 -8.83
CA LEU A 95 0.65 -14.32 -9.82
C LEU A 95 -0.86 -14.29 -10.11
N VAL A 96 -1.68 -14.29 -9.06
CA VAL A 96 -3.15 -14.23 -9.22
C VAL A 96 -3.61 -12.89 -9.82
N GLY A 97 -2.92 -11.78 -9.52
CA GLY A 97 -3.18 -10.49 -10.14
C GLY A 97 -2.94 -10.49 -11.65
N GLU A 98 -1.94 -11.24 -12.11
CA GLU A 98 -1.69 -11.44 -13.54
C GLU A 98 -2.75 -12.32 -14.19
N MET A 99 -3.15 -13.42 -13.55
CA MET A 99 -4.22 -14.31 -14.01
C MET A 99 -5.56 -13.56 -14.15
N ILE A 100 -5.91 -12.70 -13.18
CA ILE A 100 -7.10 -11.84 -13.28
C ILE A 100 -7.03 -10.93 -14.50
N ARG A 101 -5.88 -10.30 -14.76
CA ARG A 101 -5.70 -9.41 -15.93
C ARG A 101 -5.80 -10.14 -17.25
N MET A 102 -5.40 -11.41 -17.30
CA MET A 102 -5.52 -12.26 -18.49
C MET A 102 -6.93 -12.81 -18.66
N GLY A 103 -7.82 -12.61 -17.67
CA GLY A 103 -9.17 -13.17 -17.67
C GLY A 103 -9.22 -14.66 -17.37
N GLU A 104 -8.15 -15.23 -16.82
CA GLU A 104 -8.04 -16.64 -16.45
C GLU A 104 -8.64 -16.92 -15.06
N LEU A 105 -8.82 -15.86 -14.24
CA LEU A 105 -9.28 -15.97 -12.87
C LEU A 105 -10.20 -14.77 -12.54
N SER A 106 -11.29 -15.00 -11.84
CA SER A 106 -12.10 -13.93 -11.24
C SER A 106 -11.47 -13.43 -9.96
N LYS A 107 -11.90 -12.24 -9.48
CA LYS A 107 -11.43 -11.70 -8.19
C LYS A 107 -11.80 -12.61 -7.01
N GLU A 108 -12.98 -13.22 -7.06
CA GLU A 108 -13.49 -14.14 -6.03
C GLU A 108 -12.65 -15.42 -5.97
N GLU A 109 -12.33 -16.02 -7.10
CA GLU A 109 -11.49 -17.21 -7.18
C GLU A 109 -10.06 -16.92 -6.70
N ALA A 110 -9.53 -15.74 -7.01
CA ALA A 110 -8.20 -15.33 -6.59
C ALA A 110 -8.04 -15.28 -5.05
N ARG A 111 -9.10 -14.93 -4.31
CA ARG A 111 -9.07 -14.87 -2.83
C ARG A 111 -8.78 -16.22 -2.17
N THR A 112 -9.16 -17.31 -2.81
CA THR A 112 -8.98 -18.68 -2.30
C THR A 112 -7.92 -19.48 -3.05
N HIS A 113 -7.27 -18.88 -4.05
CA HIS A 113 -6.25 -19.55 -4.87
C HIS A 113 -5.05 -19.98 -4.01
N PRO A 114 -4.49 -21.19 -4.20
CA PRO A 114 -3.33 -21.67 -3.42
C PRO A 114 -2.11 -20.75 -3.56
N ASP A 115 -1.90 -20.16 -4.73
CA ASP A 115 -0.75 -19.29 -5.03
C ASP A 115 -1.04 -17.79 -4.84
N ARG A 116 -2.11 -17.42 -4.11
CA ARG A 116 -2.49 -16.01 -3.91
C ARG A 116 -1.41 -15.15 -3.24
N ASN A 117 -0.52 -15.76 -2.48
CA ASN A 117 0.57 -15.06 -1.76
C ASN A 117 1.86 -14.96 -2.59
N ILE A 118 1.86 -15.40 -3.88
CA ILE A 118 3.05 -15.30 -4.74
C ILE A 118 3.10 -13.91 -5.36
N ILE A 119 4.02 -13.09 -4.86
CA ILE A 119 4.30 -11.76 -5.43
C ILE A 119 5.33 -11.86 -6.55
N THR A 120 5.17 -11.03 -7.58
CA THR A 120 6.07 -10.98 -8.75
C THR A 120 7.05 -9.81 -8.72
N ARG A 121 6.83 -8.84 -7.82
CA ARG A 121 7.72 -7.69 -7.60
C ARG A 121 7.81 -7.34 -6.12
N ALA A 122 9.04 -7.05 -5.65
CA ALA A 122 9.32 -6.57 -4.30
C ALA A 122 10.60 -5.72 -4.28
N LEU A 123 10.73 -4.81 -3.31
CA LEU A 123 11.97 -4.11 -3.02
C LEU A 123 12.99 -5.06 -2.39
N GLY A 124 14.27 -4.87 -2.68
CA GLY A 124 15.36 -5.64 -2.09
C GLY A 124 15.63 -6.98 -2.78
N THR A 125 14.91 -7.33 -3.85
CA THR A 125 15.04 -8.61 -4.56
C THR A 125 15.83 -8.52 -5.86
N ALA A 126 15.86 -7.35 -6.52
CA ALA A 126 16.56 -7.11 -7.77
C ALA A 126 17.22 -5.73 -7.80
N GLY A 127 18.27 -5.56 -8.62
CA GLY A 127 19.01 -4.30 -8.74
C GLY A 127 18.13 -3.16 -9.22
N ASP A 128 17.35 -3.40 -10.25
CA ASP A 128 16.35 -2.47 -10.76
C ASP A 128 14.95 -2.87 -10.29
N VAL A 129 14.16 -1.87 -9.92
CA VAL A 129 12.78 -2.07 -9.48
C VAL A 129 11.82 -1.37 -10.45
N ALA A 130 10.89 -2.14 -11.01
CA ALA A 130 9.82 -1.60 -11.83
C ALA A 130 8.70 -1.07 -10.92
N ILE A 131 8.49 0.24 -10.94
CA ILE A 131 7.51 0.96 -10.12
C ILE A 131 6.33 1.33 -11.00
N ASP A 132 5.12 0.94 -10.61
CA ASP A 132 3.90 1.43 -11.26
C ASP A 132 3.49 2.75 -10.62
N PHE A 133 3.09 3.72 -11.47
CA PHE A 133 2.59 5.03 -11.04
C PHE A 133 1.17 5.24 -11.52
N PHE A 134 0.37 5.87 -10.65
CA PHE A 134 -1.00 6.25 -10.92
C PHE A 134 -1.22 7.69 -10.46
N ASP A 135 -2.12 8.41 -11.11
CA ASP A 135 -2.67 9.67 -10.66
C ASP A 135 -4.19 9.56 -10.58
N VAL A 136 -4.75 10.05 -9.49
CA VAL A 136 -6.19 10.00 -9.23
C VAL A 136 -6.67 11.36 -8.77
N LYS A 137 -7.72 11.85 -9.43
CA LYS A 137 -8.42 13.05 -8.96
C LYS A 137 -9.26 12.70 -7.73
N LEU A 138 -9.06 13.47 -6.67
CA LEU A 138 -9.79 13.33 -5.42
C LEU A 138 -10.99 14.26 -5.40
N GLU A 139 -12.12 13.77 -4.91
CA GLU A 139 -13.31 14.56 -4.61
C GLU A 139 -13.32 14.98 -3.13
N LYS A 140 -14.15 15.97 -2.78
CA LYS A 140 -14.14 16.56 -1.43
C LYS A 140 -14.27 15.53 -0.29
N ASP A 141 -15.07 14.50 -0.50
CA ASP A 141 -15.34 13.47 0.51
C ASP A 141 -14.52 12.19 0.28
N SER A 142 -13.50 12.23 -0.57
CA SER A 142 -12.64 11.09 -0.83
C SER A 142 -11.77 10.75 0.38
N ARG A 143 -11.75 9.47 0.76
CA ARG A 143 -10.76 8.91 1.69
C ARG A 143 -9.76 8.05 0.91
N ILE A 144 -8.52 8.12 1.29
CA ILE A 144 -7.45 7.28 0.72
C ILE A 144 -7.16 6.17 1.74
N VAL A 145 -7.21 4.92 1.29
CA VAL A 145 -6.87 3.76 2.14
C VAL A 145 -5.67 3.05 1.55
N LEU A 146 -4.58 2.96 2.33
CA LEU A 146 -3.41 2.14 1.99
C LEU A 146 -3.41 0.93 2.92
N CYS A 147 -3.22 -0.27 2.38
CA CYS A 147 -3.22 -1.47 3.21
C CYS A 147 -2.35 -2.60 2.67
N SER A 148 -1.96 -3.50 3.59
CA SER A 148 -1.36 -4.79 3.28
C SER A 148 -2.43 -5.84 2.96
N ASP A 149 -1.98 -6.99 2.47
CA ASP A 149 -2.80 -8.18 2.18
C ASP A 149 -3.53 -8.73 3.42
N GLY A 150 -2.98 -8.52 4.62
CA GLY A 150 -3.66 -8.86 5.88
C GLY A 150 -5.00 -8.17 6.07
N LEU A 151 -5.23 -6.98 5.45
CA LEU A 151 -6.55 -6.35 5.46
C LEU A 151 -7.44 -6.92 4.35
N TYR A 152 -7.10 -6.72 3.08
CA TYR A 152 -7.97 -7.08 1.95
C TYR A 152 -8.13 -8.60 1.77
N GLY A 153 -7.25 -9.40 2.34
CA GLY A 153 -7.39 -10.84 2.41
C GLY A 153 -8.50 -11.30 3.36
N MET A 154 -8.84 -10.47 4.36
CA MET A 154 -9.86 -10.77 5.38
C MET A 154 -11.15 -9.99 5.19
N VAL A 155 -11.09 -8.78 4.62
CA VAL A 155 -12.23 -7.87 4.45
C VAL A 155 -12.43 -7.60 2.95
N SER A 156 -13.63 -7.72 2.44
CA SER A 156 -13.95 -7.42 1.05
C SER A 156 -13.95 -5.91 0.78
N ASP A 157 -13.86 -5.52 -0.49
CA ASP A 157 -13.92 -4.11 -0.87
C ASP A 157 -15.24 -3.47 -0.40
N GLU A 158 -16.36 -4.21 -0.48
CA GLU A 158 -17.68 -3.80 -0.02
C GLU A 158 -17.72 -3.63 1.50
N GLU A 159 -17.21 -4.61 2.26
CA GLU A 159 -17.15 -4.54 3.72
C GLU A 159 -16.24 -3.38 4.18
N MET A 160 -15.09 -3.15 3.53
CA MET A 160 -14.24 -2.00 3.83
C MET A 160 -14.98 -0.68 3.62
N TYR A 161 -15.76 -0.58 2.55
CA TYR A 161 -16.56 0.60 2.25
C TYR A 161 -17.65 0.84 3.30
N GLU A 162 -18.33 -0.21 3.73
CA GLU A 162 -19.34 -0.13 4.80
C GLU A 162 -18.74 0.35 6.12
N VAL A 163 -17.62 -0.26 6.54
CA VAL A 163 -16.89 0.15 7.76
C VAL A 163 -16.52 1.64 7.70
N LEU A 164 -15.98 2.12 6.58
CA LEU A 164 -15.61 3.52 6.41
C LEU A 164 -16.82 4.47 6.47
N ARG A 165 -17.97 4.05 5.94
CA ARG A 165 -19.22 4.86 5.97
C ARG A 165 -19.85 4.92 7.35
N GLU A 166 -19.77 3.84 8.11
CA GLU A 166 -20.34 3.74 9.46
C GLU A 166 -19.45 4.38 10.53
N CYS A 167 -18.18 4.59 10.20
CA CYS A 167 -17.23 5.23 11.09
C CYS A 167 -17.63 6.70 11.31
N GLY A 168 -18.18 6.99 12.47
CA GLY A 168 -18.65 8.33 12.85
C GLY A 168 -17.54 9.22 13.39
N ASP A 169 -17.91 10.49 13.65
CA ASP A 169 -17.00 11.48 14.25
C ASP A 169 -16.45 10.95 15.59
N GLY A 170 -15.12 10.94 15.70
CA GLY A 170 -14.40 10.48 16.90
C GLY A 170 -13.97 9.02 16.91
N SER A 171 -14.28 8.25 15.86
CA SER A 171 -13.76 6.89 15.66
C SER A 171 -12.61 6.92 14.66
N ASP A 172 -11.56 6.12 14.89
CA ASP A 172 -10.46 5.96 13.95
C ASP A 172 -10.81 4.90 12.90
N PRO A 173 -11.01 5.27 11.62
CA PRO A 173 -11.40 4.31 10.60
C PRO A 173 -10.33 3.24 10.32
N SER A 174 -9.06 3.52 10.60
CA SER A 174 -8.00 2.52 10.46
C SER A 174 -8.09 1.44 11.52
N VAL A 175 -8.45 1.81 12.75
CA VAL A 175 -8.71 0.87 13.85
C VAL A 175 -9.93 0.01 13.55
N ALA A 176 -11.04 0.62 13.08
CA ALA A 176 -12.24 -0.12 12.73
C ALA A 176 -12.00 -1.17 11.63
N LEU A 177 -11.23 -0.81 10.59
CA LEU A 177 -10.85 -1.75 9.54
C LEU A 177 -9.96 -2.89 10.07
N MET A 178 -9.01 -2.59 10.94
CA MET A 178 -8.15 -3.60 11.57
C MET A 178 -8.96 -4.55 12.46
N GLU A 179 -9.90 -4.03 13.26
CA GLU A 179 -10.79 -4.84 14.11
C GLU A 179 -11.66 -5.75 13.25
N LYS A 180 -12.25 -5.24 12.17
CA LYS A 180 -13.03 -6.04 11.22
C LYS A 180 -12.22 -7.18 10.61
N ALA A 181 -10.95 -6.93 10.21
CA ALA A 181 -10.08 -7.97 9.70
C ALA A 181 -9.74 -9.04 10.74
N ASN A 182 -9.56 -8.65 12.00
CA ASN A 182 -9.33 -9.58 13.11
C ASN A 182 -10.59 -10.41 13.42
N GLU A 183 -11.77 -9.83 13.40
CA GLU A 183 -13.05 -10.54 13.54
C GLU A 183 -13.25 -11.59 12.45
N ASN A 184 -12.84 -11.28 11.21
CA ASN A 184 -12.88 -12.19 10.07
C ASN A 184 -11.75 -13.24 10.08
N GLY A 185 -10.95 -13.29 11.17
CA GLY A 185 -10.00 -14.37 11.43
C GLY A 185 -8.53 -13.96 11.59
N GLY A 186 -8.12 -12.75 11.21
CA GLY A 186 -6.79 -12.16 11.50
C GLY A 186 -5.61 -13.07 11.15
N LYS A 187 -5.56 -13.58 9.93
CA LYS A 187 -4.60 -14.65 9.54
C LYS A 187 -3.19 -14.13 9.24
N ASP A 188 -3.01 -12.81 9.10
CA ASP A 188 -1.74 -12.19 8.77
C ASP A 188 -1.56 -10.85 9.50
N ASN A 189 -0.38 -10.26 9.41
CA ASN A 189 -0.11 -8.92 9.91
C ASN A 189 -0.91 -7.89 9.11
N ILE A 190 -1.61 -7.00 9.81
CA ILE A 190 -2.46 -5.98 9.20
C ILE A 190 -1.75 -4.63 9.32
N ALA A 191 -1.51 -4.01 8.18
CA ALA A 191 -1.13 -2.61 8.10
C ALA A 191 -2.20 -1.84 7.34
N VAL A 192 -2.69 -0.75 7.92
CA VAL A 192 -3.69 0.12 7.29
C VAL A 192 -3.46 1.58 7.66
N ILE A 193 -3.59 2.45 6.68
CA ILE A 193 -3.55 3.91 6.82
C ILE A 193 -4.79 4.46 6.11
N VAL A 194 -5.55 5.29 6.80
CA VAL A 194 -6.65 6.04 6.21
C VAL A 194 -6.31 7.53 6.25
N VAL A 195 -6.44 8.19 5.10
CA VAL A 195 -6.18 9.63 4.95
C VAL A 195 -7.44 10.31 4.45
N GLU A 196 -7.83 11.37 5.14
CA GLU A 196 -8.92 12.27 4.75
C GLU A 196 -8.29 13.61 4.31
N PRO A 197 -8.02 13.78 3.01
CA PRO A 197 -7.13 14.86 2.52
C PRO A 197 -7.75 16.26 2.58
N PHE A 198 -9.07 16.36 2.79
CA PHE A 198 -9.81 17.63 2.73
C PHE A 198 -10.62 17.93 4.00
N ILE A 199 -10.20 17.42 5.16
CA ILE A 199 -10.78 17.85 6.43
C ILE A 199 -10.50 19.35 6.61
N GLU A 200 -11.54 20.18 6.69
CA GLU A 200 -11.40 21.56 7.13
C GLU A 200 -10.99 21.54 8.59
N GLU A 201 -9.80 22.04 8.92
CA GLU A 201 -9.44 22.30 10.31
C GLU A 201 -10.51 23.24 10.88
N VAL A 202 -11.26 22.75 11.87
CA VAL A 202 -12.13 23.60 12.67
C VAL A 202 -11.19 24.56 13.39
N ARG A 203 -11.03 25.76 12.85
CA ARG A 203 -10.35 26.86 13.55
C ARG A 203 -11.22 27.17 14.76
N GLU A 204 -10.80 26.71 15.92
CA GLU A 204 -11.33 27.22 17.16
C GLU A 204 -11.11 28.75 17.17
N CYS A 205 -12.22 29.50 17.16
CA CYS A 205 -12.24 30.95 17.34
C CYS A 205 -12.00 31.31 18.81
#